data_6730bed62008cb101996c11fdf0f7cd2
#
_entry.id   6730bed62008cb101996c11fdf0f7cd2
#
_cell.length_a   1.000
_cell.length_b   1.000
_cell.length_c   1.000
_cell.angle_alpha   90.00
_cell.angle_beta   90.00
_cell.angle_gamma   90.00
#
_symmetry.space_group_name_H-M   'P 1'
#
loop_
_entity.id
_entity.type
_entity.pdbx_description
1 polymer ?
#
loop_
_entity_poly.entity_id
_entity_poly.type
_entity_poly.pdbx_seq_one_letter_code
_entity_poly.pdbx_strand_id
1 'polypeptide(L)'
;DANAFVPGINDLVYGNEKYGIPSTEQRMELGREALEALEGYREVRRTGDEQEQARFEKLFDPDDPVGKAFIEKQFASIGYGFLKEPTDVVPNVPTVFYSFRVMVALGGYFILLFAAILFFCYRRTLAGKRWMLYAMLWSIPLAYLASVSGWIVAEVGRQPWTIQDLLPTVASVSRINTGSLITA
;
A
#
# COMPACT_ATOMS: atom_id res chain seq x y z
N ASP A 1 -11.92 -21.27 -7.63
CA ASP A 1 -11.06 -22.44 -7.96
C ASP A 1 -10.34 -22.91 -6.71
N ALA A 2 -10.62 -24.16 -6.26
CA ALA A 2 -10.03 -24.73 -5.06
C ALA A 2 -8.49 -24.96 -5.19
N ASN A 3 -7.95 -24.80 -6.39
CA ASN A 3 -6.53 -24.95 -6.73
C ASN A 3 -5.84 -23.62 -7.11
N ALA A 4 -6.45 -22.48 -6.80
CA ALA A 4 -5.81 -21.19 -7.05
C ALA A 4 -4.59 -21.03 -6.13
N PHE A 5 -3.40 -20.93 -6.72
CA PHE A 5 -2.18 -20.64 -5.98
C PHE A 5 -2.20 -19.18 -5.51
N VAL A 6 -2.01 -18.99 -4.20
CA VAL A 6 -1.82 -17.65 -3.62
C VAL A 6 -0.34 -17.51 -3.27
N PRO A 7 0.39 -16.58 -3.93
CA PRO A 7 1.81 -16.40 -3.68
C PRO A 7 2.06 -15.92 -2.24
N GLY A 8 3.03 -16.53 -1.58
CA GLY A 8 3.50 -16.10 -0.29
C GLY A 8 4.47 -14.91 -0.39
N ILE A 9 4.80 -14.30 0.74
CA ILE A 9 5.77 -13.20 0.80
C ILE A 9 7.11 -13.61 0.19
N ASN A 10 7.57 -14.83 0.48
CA ASN A 10 8.82 -15.34 -0.08
C ASN A 10 8.77 -15.48 -1.61
N ASP A 11 7.64 -15.92 -2.16
CA ASP A 11 7.47 -16.03 -3.61
C ASP A 11 7.50 -14.64 -4.29
N LEU A 12 6.99 -13.63 -3.60
CA LEU A 12 7.00 -12.25 -4.12
C LEU A 12 8.38 -11.61 -4.04
N VAL A 13 9.16 -11.89 -2.99
CA VAL A 13 10.50 -11.32 -2.80
C VAL A 13 11.53 -12.05 -3.67
N TYR A 14 11.59 -13.38 -3.58
CA TYR A 14 12.62 -14.19 -4.25
C TYR A 14 12.20 -14.73 -5.62
N GLY A 15 10.93 -14.58 -5.97
CA GLY A 15 10.36 -15.13 -7.19
C GLY A 15 9.96 -16.60 -7.05
N ASN A 16 9.16 -17.08 -7.98
CA ASN A 16 8.79 -18.47 -8.08
C ASN A 16 8.66 -18.88 -9.56
N GLU A 17 9.70 -19.54 -10.07
CA GLU A 17 9.76 -19.97 -11.48
C GLU A 17 8.62 -20.91 -11.88
N LYS A 18 8.19 -21.78 -10.96
CA LYS A 18 7.11 -22.73 -11.19
C LYS A 18 5.78 -22.06 -11.56
N TYR A 19 5.56 -20.86 -11.02
CA TYR A 19 4.33 -20.09 -11.26
C TYR A 19 4.57 -18.83 -12.09
N GLY A 20 5.78 -18.67 -12.65
CA GLY A 20 6.13 -17.53 -13.50
C GLY A 20 6.15 -16.19 -12.75
N ILE A 21 6.42 -16.20 -11.44
CA ILE A 21 6.49 -15.00 -10.61
C ILE A 21 7.94 -14.49 -10.63
N PRO A 22 8.21 -13.31 -11.22
CA PRO A 22 9.55 -12.73 -11.22
C PRO A 22 9.94 -12.28 -9.80
N SER A 23 11.24 -12.36 -9.47
CA SER A 23 11.75 -11.86 -8.20
C SER A 23 11.67 -10.34 -8.11
N THR A 24 11.63 -9.81 -6.88
CA THR A 24 11.70 -8.35 -6.66
C THR A 24 12.98 -7.77 -7.25
N GLU A 25 14.09 -8.47 -7.19
CA GLU A 25 15.37 -8.04 -7.77
C GLU A 25 15.28 -7.85 -9.29
N GLN A 26 14.69 -8.80 -10.01
CA GLN A 26 14.43 -8.68 -11.45
C GLN A 26 13.51 -7.50 -11.77
N ARG A 27 12.48 -7.26 -10.95
CA ARG A 27 11.61 -6.09 -11.11
C ARG A 27 12.33 -4.78 -10.83
N MET A 28 13.28 -4.77 -9.88
CA MET A 28 14.10 -3.59 -9.59
C MET A 28 15.02 -3.25 -10.76
N GLU A 29 15.62 -4.23 -11.41
CA GLU A 29 16.42 -4.01 -12.64
C GLU A 29 15.57 -3.42 -13.76
N LEU A 30 14.44 -4.04 -14.06
CA LEU A 30 13.51 -3.52 -15.07
C LEU A 30 12.99 -2.11 -14.73
N GLY A 31 12.73 -1.85 -13.45
CA GLY A 31 12.33 -0.53 -12.98
C GLY A 31 13.42 0.53 -13.12
N ARG A 32 14.69 0.18 -12.89
CA ARG A 32 15.83 1.10 -13.12
C ARG A 32 16.00 1.42 -14.59
N GLU A 33 15.89 0.43 -15.48
CA GLU A 33 15.89 0.67 -16.94
C GLU A 33 14.78 1.64 -17.36
N ALA A 34 13.57 1.48 -16.79
CA ALA A 34 12.46 2.37 -17.06
C ALA A 34 12.68 3.80 -16.53
N LEU A 35 13.33 3.95 -15.37
CA LEU A 35 13.68 5.26 -14.80
C LEU A 35 14.74 5.95 -15.66
N GLU A 36 15.79 5.25 -16.09
CA GLU A 36 16.82 5.78 -16.97
C GLU A 36 16.21 6.23 -18.31
N ALA A 37 15.31 5.44 -18.90
CA ALA A 37 14.61 5.81 -20.13
C ALA A 37 13.75 7.07 -19.92
N LEU A 38 13.06 7.18 -18.77
CA LEU A 38 12.24 8.36 -18.46
C LEU A 38 13.09 9.61 -18.22
N GLU A 39 14.22 9.47 -17.56
CA GLU A 39 15.18 10.57 -17.36
C GLU A 39 15.80 11.02 -18.70
N GLY A 40 16.21 10.08 -19.54
CA GLY A 40 16.67 10.35 -20.90
C GLY A 40 15.64 11.10 -21.74
N TYR A 41 14.38 10.66 -21.70
CA TYR A 41 13.29 11.37 -22.38
C TYR A 41 13.12 12.80 -21.90
N ARG A 42 13.18 13.02 -20.58
CA ARG A 42 13.07 14.37 -19.99
C ARG A 42 14.23 15.27 -20.41
N GLU A 43 15.44 14.72 -20.49
CA GLU A 43 16.65 15.47 -20.87
C GLU A 43 16.60 15.86 -22.36
N VAL A 44 16.26 14.91 -23.23
CA VAL A 44 16.09 15.15 -24.68
C VAL A 44 15.00 16.19 -24.94
N ARG A 45 13.89 16.15 -24.20
CA ARG A 45 12.83 17.17 -24.29
C ARG A 45 13.28 18.56 -23.85
N ARG A 46 14.32 18.66 -22.99
CA ARG A 46 14.92 19.95 -22.57
C ARG A 46 15.96 20.46 -23.55
N THR A 47 16.68 19.56 -24.20
CA THR A 47 17.74 19.91 -25.18
C THR A 47 17.19 20.15 -26.58
N GLY A 48 16.00 19.63 -26.92
CA GLY A 48 15.33 19.87 -28.19
C GLY A 48 15.88 19.04 -29.35
N ASP A 49 16.51 17.90 -29.09
CA ASP A 49 16.96 16.98 -30.14
C ASP A 49 15.76 16.18 -30.69
N GLU A 50 15.30 16.59 -31.88
CA GLU A 50 14.11 16.01 -32.52
C GLU A 50 14.28 14.53 -32.89
N GLN A 51 15.52 14.08 -33.20
CA GLN A 51 15.74 12.68 -33.57
C GLN A 51 15.67 11.73 -32.38
N GLU A 52 16.29 12.11 -31.26
CA GLU A 52 16.20 11.34 -30.02
C GLU A 52 14.82 11.43 -29.40
N GLN A 53 14.15 12.56 -29.49
CA GLN A 53 12.77 12.72 -29.05
C GLN A 53 11.82 11.74 -29.75
N ALA A 54 11.90 11.62 -31.07
CA ALA A 54 11.09 10.67 -31.85
C ALA A 54 11.37 9.21 -31.48
N ARG A 55 12.61 8.87 -31.07
CA ARG A 55 12.97 7.55 -30.59
C ARG A 55 12.29 7.23 -29.24
N PHE A 56 12.32 8.16 -28.29
CA PHE A 56 11.67 7.98 -27.00
C PHE A 56 10.14 7.99 -27.12
N GLU A 57 9.59 8.81 -28.01
CA GLU A 57 8.13 8.82 -28.27
C GLU A 57 7.64 7.44 -28.73
N LYS A 58 8.38 6.77 -29.63
CA LYS A 58 8.08 5.40 -30.02
C LYS A 58 8.23 4.39 -28.88
N LEU A 59 9.19 4.61 -27.95
CA LEU A 59 9.38 3.73 -26.82
C LEU A 59 8.23 3.82 -25.81
N PHE A 60 7.57 4.97 -25.71
CA PHE A 60 6.41 5.19 -24.86
C PHE A 60 5.07 5.12 -25.59
N ASP A 61 5.06 4.75 -26.86
CA ASP A 61 3.85 4.60 -27.66
C ASP A 61 3.23 3.20 -27.44
N PRO A 62 2.01 3.10 -26.89
CA PRO A 62 1.34 1.82 -26.69
C PRO A 62 0.91 1.14 -27.99
N ASP A 63 0.84 1.87 -29.10
CA ASP A 63 0.45 1.35 -30.41
C ASP A 63 1.65 0.75 -31.18
N ASP A 64 2.88 1.13 -30.84
CA ASP A 64 4.11 0.53 -31.38
C ASP A 64 4.43 -0.80 -30.66
N PRO A 65 4.75 -1.89 -31.38
CA PRO A 65 5.07 -3.18 -30.77
C PRO A 65 6.23 -3.13 -29.78
N VAL A 66 7.24 -2.28 -30.04
CA VAL A 66 8.41 -2.10 -29.14
C VAL A 66 8.00 -1.30 -27.91
N GLY A 67 7.24 -0.23 -28.09
CA GLY A 67 6.72 0.60 -27.02
C GLY A 67 5.78 -0.18 -26.10
N LYS A 68 4.88 -0.96 -26.68
CA LYS A 68 3.99 -1.84 -25.91
C LYS A 68 4.76 -2.84 -25.06
N ALA A 69 5.76 -3.51 -25.60
CA ALA A 69 6.59 -4.47 -24.85
C ALA A 69 7.36 -3.77 -23.72
N PHE A 70 7.87 -2.56 -23.93
CA PHE A 70 8.54 -1.76 -22.93
C PHE A 70 7.57 -1.34 -21.80
N ILE A 71 6.37 -0.86 -22.15
CA ILE A 71 5.37 -0.43 -21.19
C ILE A 71 4.91 -1.60 -20.32
N GLU A 72 4.60 -2.74 -20.93
CA GLU A 72 4.10 -3.92 -20.21
C GLU A 72 5.14 -4.56 -19.30
N LYS A 73 6.43 -4.46 -19.61
CA LYS A 73 7.49 -5.15 -18.89
C LYS A 73 8.30 -4.21 -17.99
N GLN A 74 8.94 -3.19 -18.57
CA GLN A 74 9.82 -2.29 -17.82
C GLN A 74 9.03 -1.20 -17.10
N PHE A 75 8.17 -0.48 -17.79
CA PHE A 75 7.44 0.63 -17.20
C PHE A 75 6.43 0.18 -16.13
N ALA A 76 5.81 -0.99 -16.30
CA ALA A 76 4.97 -1.59 -15.26
C ALA A 76 5.72 -1.89 -13.95
N SER A 77 7.05 -1.98 -13.99
CA SER A 77 7.92 -2.21 -12.84
C SER A 77 8.64 -0.94 -12.35
N ILE A 78 8.31 0.24 -12.87
CA ILE A 78 9.06 1.49 -12.62
C ILE A 78 9.16 1.84 -11.13
N GLY A 79 8.13 1.54 -10.34
CA GLY A 79 8.11 1.76 -8.90
C GLY A 79 9.18 0.98 -8.14
N TYR A 80 9.53 -0.20 -8.62
CA TYR A 80 10.58 -1.03 -8.01
C TYR A 80 11.99 -0.43 -8.18
N GLY A 81 12.21 0.37 -9.22
CA GLY A 81 13.49 1.05 -9.45
C GLY A 81 13.90 2.02 -8.35
N PHE A 82 12.97 2.51 -7.54
CA PHE A 82 13.23 3.37 -6.39
C PHE A 82 13.61 2.62 -5.10
N LEU A 83 13.39 1.30 -5.05
CA LEU A 83 13.71 0.48 -3.88
C LEU A 83 15.23 0.24 -3.79
N LYS A 84 15.72 0.13 -2.57
CA LYS A 84 17.14 -0.13 -2.31
C LYS A 84 17.44 -1.62 -2.19
N GLU A 85 16.58 -2.33 -1.48
CA GLU A 85 16.71 -3.76 -1.22
C GLU A 85 15.43 -4.50 -1.62
N PRO A 86 15.53 -5.77 -2.06
CA PRO A 86 14.36 -6.57 -2.42
C PRO A 86 13.36 -6.76 -1.27
N THR A 87 13.83 -6.68 -0.02
CA THR A 87 13.02 -6.79 1.20
C THR A 87 12.19 -5.55 1.51
N ASP A 88 12.52 -4.41 0.91
CA ASP A 88 11.78 -3.14 1.11
C ASP A 88 10.33 -3.23 0.63
N VAL A 89 10.02 -4.21 -0.21
CA VAL A 89 8.65 -4.46 -0.70
C VAL A 89 7.73 -5.00 0.40
N VAL A 90 8.31 -5.53 1.48
CA VAL A 90 7.55 -6.15 2.57
C VAL A 90 7.21 -5.10 3.64
N PRO A 91 5.91 -4.86 3.91
CA PRO A 91 5.51 -3.93 4.97
C PRO A 91 5.91 -4.47 6.35
N ASN A 92 5.82 -3.60 7.39
CA ASN A 92 6.07 -4.02 8.77
C ASN A 92 4.99 -5.00 9.26
N VAL A 93 5.22 -6.30 9.01
CA VAL A 93 4.28 -7.39 9.30
C VAL A 93 3.84 -7.42 10.77
N PRO A 94 4.74 -7.31 11.80
CA PRO A 94 4.32 -7.30 13.20
C PRO A 94 3.33 -6.18 13.51
N THR A 95 3.59 -4.96 13.06
CA THR A 95 2.69 -3.81 13.31
C THR A 95 1.31 -4.04 12.72
N VAL A 96 1.23 -4.50 11.46
CA VAL A 96 -0.05 -4.81 10.80
C VAL A 96 -0.79 -5.92 11.54
N PHE A 97 -0.07 -6.99 11.89
CA PHE A 97 -0.66 -8.15 12.55
C PHE A 97 -1.27 -7.84 13.92
N TYR A 98 -0.53 -7.12 14.79
CA TYR A 98 -1.05 -6.77 16.12
C TYR A 98 -2.17 -5.74 16.05
N SER A 99 -2.05 -4.72 15.18
CA SER A 99 -3.11 -3.73 14.99
C SER A 99 -4.40 -4.37 14.47
N PHE A 100 -4.30 -5.31 13.55
CA PHE A 100 -5.46 -6.06 13.07
C PHE A 100 -6.13 -6.88 14.19
N ARG A 101 -5.35 -7.55 15.04
CA ARG A 101 -5.89 -8.31 16.17
C ARG A 101 -6.59 -7.42 17.18
N VAL A 102 -6.02 -6.25 17.50
CA VAL A 102 -6.66 -5.25 18.39
C VAL A 102 -7.98 -4.80 17.80
N MET A 103 -8.02 -4.44 16.51
CA MET A 103 -9.24 -4.04 15.81
C MET A 103 -10.33 -5.11 15.88
N VAL A 104 -9.99 -6.36 15.57
CA VAL A 104 -10.95 -7.48 15.58
C VAL A 104 -11.44 -7.79 16.99
N ALA A 105 -10.54 -7.78 17.99
CA ALA A 105 -10.92 -8.02 19.39
C ALA A 105 -11.90 -6.94 19.90
N LEU A 106 -11.62 -5.66 19.59
CA LEU A 106 -12.51 -4.55 19.93
C LEU A 106 -13.86 -4.64 19.18
N GLY A 107 -13.83 -5.05 17.91
CA GLY A 107 -15.06 -5.32 17.15
C GLY A 107 -15.92 -6.39 17.80
N GLY A 108 -15.32 -7.50 18.22
CA GLY A 108 -16.01 -8.55 19.00
C GLY A 108 -16.57 -8.04 20.32
N TYR A 109 -15.78 -7.23 21.05
CA TYR A 109 -16.25 -6.57 22.27
C TYR A 109 -17.48 -5.69 22.03
N PHE A 110 -17.51 -4.88 20.99
CA PHE A 110 -18.66 -4.03 20.66
C PHE A 110 -19.90 -4.83 20.32
N ILE A 111 -19.76 -5.93 19.56
CA ILE A 111 -20.90 -6.82 19.26
C ILE A 111 -21.52 -7.36 20.56
N LEU A 112 -20.69 -7.87 21.48
CA LEU A 112 -21.16 -8.39 22.76
C LEU A 112 -21.77 -7.30 23.63
N LEU A 113 -21.16 -6.11 23.66
CA LEU A 113 -21.68 -4.97 24.41
C LEU A 113 -23.06 -4.56 23.91
N PHE A 114 -23.23 -4.39 22.61
CA PHE A 114 -24.50 -3.99 22.02
C PHE A 114 -25.58 -5.07 22.23
N ALA A 115 -25.23 -6.35 22.11
CA ALA A 115 -26.14 -7.44 22.44
C ALA A 115 -26.59 -7.40 23.90
N ALA A 116 -25.64 -7.15 24.82
CA ALA A 116 -25.96 -7.00 26.25
C ALA A 116 -26.84 -5.79 26.53
N ILE A 117 -26.52 -4.64 25.92
CA ILE A 117 -27.36 -3.42 26.05
C ILE A 117 -28.78 -3.70 25.56
N LEU A 118 -28.93 -4.30 24.39
CA LEU A 118 -30.23 -4.65 23.83
C LEU A 118 -31.02 -5.58 24.77
N PHE A 119 -30.37 -6.60 25.31
CA PHE A 119 -30.98 -7.52 26.27
C PHE A 119 -31.45 -6.82 27.54
N PHE A 120 -30.61 -5.99 28.19
CA PHE A 120 -30.99 -5.27 29.40
C PHE A 120 -32.02 -4.15 29.15
N CYS A 121 -32.01 -3.56 27.95
CA CYS A 121 -33.01 -2.59 27.52
C CYS A 121 -34.39 -3.26 27.37
N TYR A 122 -34.46 -4.42 26.70
CA TYR A 122 -35.66 -5.19 26.58
C TYR A 122 -36.23 -5.63 27.94
N ARG A 123 -35.35 -6.00 28.89
CA ARG A 123 -35.69 -6.33 30.27
C ARG A 123 -36.03 -5.12 31.14
N ARG A 124 -35.90 -3.88 30.65
CA ARG A 124 -36.08 -2.64 31.37
C ARG A 124 -35.23 -2.51 32.66
N THR A 125 -34.09 -3.18 32.69
CA THR A 125 -33.20 -3.25 33.88
C THR A 125 -31.86 -2.51 33.70
N LEU A 126 -31.65 -1.86 32.55
CA LEU A 126 -30.39 -1.22 32.16
C LEU A 126 -29.97 -0.13 33.15
N ALA A 127 -30.90 0.75 33.57
CA ALA A 127 -30.62 1.87 34.48
C ALA A 127 -30.12 1.43 35.86
N GLY A 128 -30.52 0.22 36.34
CA GLY A 128 -30.04 -0.34 37.60
C GLY A 128 -28.65 -0.99 37.53
N LYS A 129 -28.07 -1.16 36.35
CA LYS A 129 -26.79 -1.86 36.12
C LYS A 129 -25.62 -0.86 35.97
N ARG A 130 -25.12 -0.30 37.08
CA ARG A 130 -24.03 0.68 37.06
C ARG A 130 -22.80 0.22 36.30
N TRP A 131 -22.41 -1.05 36.40
CA TRP A 131 -21.27 -1.61 35.69
C TRP A 131 -21.46 -1.53 34.15
N MET A 132 -22.67 -1.69 33.66
CA MET A 132 -22.99 -1.55 32.25
C MET A 132 -22.82 -0.12 31.75
N LEU A 133 -23.22 0.86 32.57
CA LEU A 133 -23.03 2.28 32.25
C LEU A 133 -21.55 2.64 32.19
N TYR A 134 -20.73 2.09 33.09
CA TYR A 134 -19.26 2.26 33.02
C TYR A 134 -18.67 1.58 31.78
N ALA A 135 -19.14 0.37 31.41
CA ALA A 135 -18.70 -0.30 30.18
C ALA A 135 -19.02 0.54 28.93
N MET A 136 -20.21 1.13 28.86
CA MET A 136 -20.61 2.04 27.78
C MET A 136 -19.73 3.29 27.74
N LEU A 137 -19.44 3.90 28.89
CA LEU A 137 -18.58 5.07 28.98
C LEU A 137 -17.16 4.78 28.49
N TRP A 138 -16.57 3.67 28.94
CA TRP A 138 -15.24 3.25 28.50
C TRP A 138 -15.18 2.76 27.06
N SER A 139 -16.31 2.47 26.45
CA SER A 139 -16.40 2.11 25.04
C SER A 139 -16.06 3.27 24.10
N ILE A 140 -16.21 4.51 24.54
CA ILE A 140 -15.91 5.70 23.71
C ILE A 140 -14.43 5.72 23.30
N PRO A 141 -13.44 5.71 24.22
CA PRO A 141 -12.04 5.66 23.81
C PRO A 141 -11.67 4.36 23.09
N LEU A 142 -12.32 3.25 23.39
CA LEU A 142 -12.07 1.98 22.68
C LEU A 142 -12.51 2.04 21.21
N ALA A 143 -13.57 2.79 20.89
CA ALA A 143 -13.98 3.02 19.50
C ALA A 143 -12.91 3.78 18.71
N TYR A 144 -12.30 4.81 19.30
CA TYR A 144 -11.17 5.50 18.69
C TYR A 144 -9.97 4.57 18.50
N LEU A 145 -9.66 3.76 19.50
CA LEU A 145 -8.56 2.79 19.41
C LEU A 145 -8.80 1.78 18.28
N ALA A 146 -10.02 1.27 18.12
CA ALA A 146 -10.38 0.38 17.04
C ALA A 146 -10.22 1.05 15.66
N SER A 147 -10.69 2.31 15.54
CA SER A 147 -10.57 3.10 14.32
C SER A 147 -9.10 3.37 13.94
N VAL A 148 -8.30 3.81 14.92
CA VAL A 148 -6.85 4.06 14.70
C VAL A 148 -6.11 2.77 14.34
N SER A 149 -6.45 1.65 15.01
CA SER A 149 -5.85 0.34 14.67
C SER A 149 -6.19 -0.07 13.24
N GLY A 150 -7.42 0.15 12.79
CA GLY A 150 -7.82 -0.11 11.40
C GLY A 150 -7.10 0.78 10.39
N TRP A 151 -6.90 2.06 10.73
CA TRP A 151 -6.13 2.98 9.91
C TRP A 151 -4.66 2.56 9.80
N ILE A 152 -4.02 2.16 10.92
CA ILE A 152 -2.65 1.64 10.92
C ILE A 152 -2.54 0.41 10.01
N VAL A 153 -3.50 -0.53 10.06
CA VAL A 153 -3.52 -1.71 9.17
C VAL A 153 -3.57 -1.28 7.71
N ALA A 154 -4.41 -0.31 7.36
CA ALA A 154 -4.58 0.15 5.99
C ALA A 154 -3.32 0.87 5.47
N GLU A 155 -2.74 1.76 6.25
CA GLU A 155 -1.60 2.58 5.81
C GLU A 155 -0.26 1.83 5.88
N VAL A 156 0.01 1.11 6.96
CA VAL A 156 1.25 0.34 7.11
C VAL A 156 1.23 -0.90 6.23
N GLY A 157 0.05 -1.53 6.07
CA GLY A 157 -0.10 -2.70 5.19
C GLY A 157 0.06 -2.38 3.71
N ARG A 158 -0.13 -1.13 3.31
CA ARG A 158 0.06 -0.67 1.93
C ARG A 158 1.53 -0.39 1.58
N GLN A 159 2.38 -0.14 2.60
CA GLN A 159 3.78 0.20 2.36
C GLN A 159 4.51 -0.93 1.59
N PRO A 160 5.48 -0.59 0.72
CA PRO A 160 6.01 0.75 0.44
C PRO A 160 5.22 1.57 -0.60
N TRP A 161 4.04 1.14 -1.01
CA TRP A 161 3.33 1.68 -2.17
C TRP A 161 2.36 2.81 -1.83
N THR A 162 2.44 3.90 -2.58
CA THR A 162 1.36 4.89 -2.72
C THR A 162 0.41 4.47 -3.85
N ILE A 163 0.98 4.05 -4.99
CA ILE A 163 0.28 3.39 -6.10
C ILE A 163 1.02 2.08 -6.34
N GLN A 164 0.31 0.96 -6.25
CA GLN A 164 0.88 -0.38 -6.39
C GLN A 164 1.75 -0.49 -7.65
N ASP A 165 2.96 -1.01 -7.50
CA ASP A 165 3.98 -1.26 -8.53
C ASP A 165 4.51 -0.03 -9.28
N LEU A 166 3.81 1.11 -9.24
CA LEU A 166 4.14 2.31 -10.01
C LEU A 166 4.82 3.41 -9.19
N LEU A 167 4.31 3.70 -7.99
CA LEU A 167 4.78 4.82 -7.19
C LEU A 167 4.97 4.42 -5.73
N PRO A 168 6.20 4.22 -5.29
CA PRO A 168 6.49 3.99 -3.88
C PRO A 168 6.38 5.29 -3.08
N THR A 169 6.09 5.17 -1.80
CA THR A 169 5.95 6.29 -0.86
C THR A 169 7.19 7.18 -0.83
N VAL A 170 8.38 6.59 -0.98
CA VAL A 170 9.66 7.32 -1.01
C VAL A 170 9.74 8.29 -2.19
N ALA A 171 9.16 7.94 -3.33
CA ALA A 171 9.13 8.78 -4.54
C ALA A 171 7.95 9.77 -4.55
N SER A 172 6.92 9.53 -3.74
CA SER A 172 5.71 10.37 -3.68
C SER A 172 5.80 11.55 -2.70
N VAL A 173 6.94 11.71 -2.02
CA VAL A 173 7.15 12.79 -1.05
C VAL A 173 7.23 14.14 -1.76
N SER A 174 6.38 15.08 -1.33
CA SER A 174 6.43 16.46 -1.81
C SER A 174 7.71 17.16 -1.35
N ARG A 175 8.38 17.89 -2.26
CA ARG A 175 9.56 18.71 -1.96
C ARG A 175 9.19 20.11 -1.43
N ILE A 176 8.02 20.26 -0.83
CA ILE A 176 7.61 21.54 -0.23
C ILE A 176 8.48 21.83 0.97
N ASN A 177 9.04 23.04 1.01
CA ASN A 177 9.86 23.49 2.14
C ASN A 177 8.98 23.62 3.39
N THR A 178 9.51 23.18 4.55
CA THR A 178 8.84 23.24 5.85
C THR A 178 8.32 24.66 6.20
N GLY A 179 9.04 25.70 5.73
CA GLY A 179 8.61 27.10 5.88
C GLY A 179 7.28 27.42 5.20
N SER A 180 7.02 26.83 4.04
CA SER A 180 5.75 27.04 3.30
C SER A 180 4.56 26.36 3.97
N LEU A 181 4.80 25.28 4.75
CA LEU A 181 3.74 24.59 5.50
C LEU A 181 3.32 25.34 6.80
N ILE A 182 4.22 26.17 7.35
CA ILE A 182 3.93 26.96 8.56
C ILE A 182 3.19 28.27 8.23
N THR A 183 3.34 28.74 7.00
CA THR A 183 2.75 30.02 6.52
C THR A 183 1.41 29.84 5.77
N ALA A 184 0.95 28.62 5.57
CA ALA A 184 -0.36 28.28 4.97
C ALA A 184 -1.41 27.98 6.04
#